data_0a3b7d9496c1406fa451f9c79252b384
#
_entry.id   0a3b7d9496c1406fa451f9c79252b384
#
_cell.length_a   1.000
_cell.length_b   1.000
_cell.length_c   1.000
_cell.angle_alpha   90.00
_cell.angle_beta   90.00
_cell.angle_gamma   90.00
#
_symmetry.space_group_name_H-M   'P 1'
#
loop_
_entity.id
_entity.type
_entity.pdbx_description
1 polymer ?
#
loop_
_entity_poly.entity_id
_entity_poly.type
_entity_poly.pdbx_seq_one_letter_code
_entity_poly.pdbx_strand_id
1 'polypeptide(L)'
;MRSSILNFEGTYPDRVSEELMQASDVLSPKRAEAVKNAMRHCWNGYKQHAWGYDELKPQSGRGQNNWGGMGVTLLDSLDTLWLMGLRAEFDEATEWIESHLNFNIGKTVSVFETTIRSLGGLLTAYDLSGKKIFLDKAIDLGKRLFRAFDSPSGIPVGQINLATGAGHNAAWTSSSSILAEIGTLQVEFRYLAEVSGNPQMFTKSTQVFKTVKNNNAMSDGLAPIYVSPQSGRFTTGRVTFGALGDSWYEYLLKCWIQGGKTEDWLREMVRNWKKLFVFLLMLQTFSLFH
;
A
#
# COMPACT_ATOMS: atom_id res chain seq x y z
N MET A 1 23.66 -7.05 -3.09
CA MET A 1 23.44 -6.36 -1.80
C MET A 1 22.44 -7.12 -0.91
N ARG A 2 22.74 -8.36 -0.52
CA ARG A 2 21.78 -9.23 0.22
C ARG A 2 22.23 -9.60 1.65
N SER A 3 23.23 -8.95 2.24
CA SER A 3 23.80 -9.43 3.52
C SER A 3 23.81 -8.46 4.70
N SER A 4 23.21 -7.26 4.59
CA SER A 4 23.30 -6.27 5.68
C SER A 4 22.00 -6.00 6.45
N ILE A 5 20.90 -6.70 6.15
CA ILE A 5 19.60 -6.41 6.78
C ILE A 5 19.35 -7.21 8.07
N LEU A 6 20.13 -8.23 8.39
CA LEU A 6 19.85 -9.19 9.46
C LEU A 6 20.85 -9.18 10.64
N ASN A 7 21.69 -8.19 10.80
CA ASN A 7 22.43 -8.02 12.06
C ASN A 7 21.62 -7.17 13.04
N PHE A 8 20.55 -7.73 13.58
CA PHE A 8 19.91 -7.24 14.79
C PHE A 8 20.67 -7.78 16.01
N GLU A 9 21.66 -7.04 16.48
CA GLU A 9 22.22 -7.20 17.85
C GLU A 9 21.24 -6.60 18.88
N GLY A 10 20.06 -7.19 18.98
CA GLY A 10 19.10 -6.90 20.03
C GLY A 10 18.84 -8.19 20.80
N THR A 11 19.15 -8.22 22.09
CA THR A 11 18.66 -9.26 22.99
C THR A 11 17.14 -9.13 23.07
N TYR A 12 16.41 -9.93 22.29
CA TYR A 12 15.00 -10.16 22.53
C TYR A 12 14.89 -11.02 23.82
N PRO A 13 14.12 -10.61 24.84
CA PRO A 13 13.97 -11.35 26.06
C PRO A 13 13.37 -12.75 25.89
N ASP A 14 12.65 -12.99 24.78
CA ASP A 14 12.02 -14.26 24.47
C ASP A 14 12.52 -14.79 23.12
N ARG A 15 13.72 -15.33 23.09
CA ARG A 15 14.13 -16.15 21.93
C ARG A 15 13.23 -17.38 21.92
N VAL A 16 12.59 -17.60 20.78
CA VAL A 16 11.96 -18.89 20.46
C VAL A 16 12.99 -20.00 20.72
N SER A 17 12.66 -20.99 21.55
CA SER A 17 13.61 -22.04 21.88
C SER A 17 14.03 -22.81 20.61
N GLU A 18 15.24 -23.34 20.59
CA GLU A 18 15.74 -24.13 19.45
C GLU A 18 14.83 -25.36 19.18
N GLU A 19 14.27 -25.97 20.22
CA GLU A 19 13.31 -27.05 20.11
C GLU A 19 12.02 -26.60 19.36
N LEU A 20 11.52 -25.43 19.68
CA LEU A 20 10.33 -24.90 19.02
C LEU A 20 10.62 -24.50 17.56
N MET A 21 11.82 -23.96 17.26
CA MET A 21 12.26 -23.72 15.89
C MET A 21 12.36 -25.00 15.09
N GLN A 22 13.01 -26.07 15.63
CA GLN A 22 13.12 -27.38 14.99
C GLN A 22 11.75 -28.01 14.76
N ALA A 23 10.85 -27.97 15.75
CA ALA A 23 9.49 -28.45 15.60
C ALA A 23 8.71 -27.70 14.53
N SER A 24 8.90 -26.39 14.43
CA SER A 24 8.32 -25.55 13.38
C SER A 24 8.86 -25.93 12.00
N ASP A 25 10.16 -26.15 11.86
CA ASP A 25 10.80 -26.49 10.59
C ASP A 25 10.31 -27.82 10.02
N VAL A 26 9.98 -28.79 10.88
CA VAL A 26 9.36 -30.06 10.47
C VAL A 26 7.94 -29.84 9.90
N LEU A 27 7.16 -28.92 10.48
CA LEU A 27 5.76 -28.70 10.10
C LEU A 27 5.61 -27.65 8.98
N SER A 28 6.54 -26.70 8.88
CA SER A 28 6.46 -25.55 7.96
C SER A 28 6.34 -25.95 6.49
N PRO A 29 7.07 -26.94 5.96
CA PRO A 29 6.93 -27.34 4.55
C PRO A 29 5.53 -27.86 4.23
N LYS A 30 4.93 -28.65 5.12
CA LYS A 30 3.58 -29.18 4.95
C LYS A 30 2.53 -28.05 4.98
N ARG A 31 2.68 -27.09 5.89
CA ARG A 31 1.81 -25.94 6.00
C ARG A 31 1.95 -25.02 4.78
N ALA A 32 3.19 -24.75 4.34
CA ALA A 32 3.47 -23.96 3.14
C ALA A 32 2.81 -24.58 1.89
N GLU A 33 2.89 -25.91 1.71
CA GLU A 33 2.24 -26.58 0.58
C GLU A 33 0.70 -26.51 0.67
N ALA A 34 0.13 -26.60 1.88
CA ALA A 34 -1.31 -26.43 2.07
C ALA A 34 -1.77 -25.01 1.68
N VAL A 35 -1.02 -23.98 2.07
CA VAL A 35 -1.30 -22.58 1.68
C VAL A 35 -1.14 -22.38 0.17
N LYS A 36 -0.10 -22.98 -0.44
CA LYS A 36 0.11 -22.93 -1.89
C LYS A 36 -1.03 -23.61 -2.66
N ASN A 37 -1.55 -24.73 -2.16
CA ASN A 37 -2.70 -25.40 -2.76
C ASN A 37 -3.99 -24.58 -2.62
N ALA A 38 -4.18 -23.88 -1.50
CA ALA A 38 -5.28 -22.93 -1.34
C ALA A 38 -5.17 -21.77 -2.35
N MET A 39 -3.97 -21.23 -2.58
CA MET A 39 -3.75 -20.20 -3.61
C MET A 39 -4.08 -20.72 -5.01
N ARG A 40 -3.63 -21.94 -5.36
CA ARG A 40 -4.01 -22.56 -6.66
C ARG A 40 -5.53 -22.72 -6.81
N HIS A 41 -6.21 -23.10 -5.74
CA HIS A 41 -7.68 -23.20 -5.75
C HIS A 41 -8.33 -21.86 -6.06
N CYS A 42 -7.94 -20.78 -5.36
CA CYS A 42 -8.45 -19.45 -5.61
C CYS A 42 -8.13 -18.94 -7.04
N TRP A 43 -6.88 -19.15 -7.47
CA TRP A 43 -6.41 -18.74 -8.79
C TRP A 43 -7.18 -19.46 -9.91
N ASN A 44 -7.36 -20.77 -9.79
CA ASN A 44 -8.11 -21.55 -10.79
C ASN A 44 -9.58 -21.11 -10.86
N GLY A 45 -10.20 -20.81 -9.72
CA GLY A 45 -11.56 -20.26 -9.69
C GLY A 45 -11.65 -18.91 -10.40
N TYR A 46 -10.71 -18.00 -10.12
CA TYR A 46 -10.64 -16.71 -10.83
C TYR A 46 -10.37 -16.91 -12.32
N LYS A 47 -9.42 -17.75 -12.69
CA LYS A 47 -9.08 -18.04 -14.09
C LYS A 47 -10.27 -18.59 -14.88
N GLN A 48 -11.01 -19.52 -14.28
CA GLN A 48 -12.13 -20.18 -14.93
C GLN A 48 -13.35 -19.26 -15.15
N HIS A 49 -13.58 -18.31 -14.21
CA HIS A 49 -14.84 -17.59 -14.15
C HIS A 49 -14.72 -16.06 -14.32
N ALA A 50 -13.52 -15.50 -14.13
CA ALA A 50 -13.33 -14.05 -14.11
C ALA A 50 -11.99 -13.58 -14.70
N TRP A 51 -11.38 -14.35 -15.61
CA TRP A 51 -10.09 -14.02 -16.18
C TRP A 51 -10.08 -12.63 -16.83
N GLY A 52 -9.18 -11.78 -16.38
CA GLY A 52 -9.05 -10.40 -16.84
C GLY A 52 -10.07 -9.41 -16.26
N TYR A 53 -11.07 -9.87 -15.52
CA TYR A 53 -11.90 -9.00 -14.70
C TYR A 53 -11.17 -8.58 -13.43
N ASP A 54 -11.63 -7.48 -12.81
CA ASP A 54 -11.05 -7.03 -11.55
C ASP A 54 -11.23 -8.06 -10.44
N GLU A 55 -12.42 -8.66 -10.32
CA GLU A 55 -12.75 -9.61 -9.26
C GLU A 55 -13.68 -10.72 -9.73
N LEU A 56 -13.59 -11.85 -9.05
CA LEU A 56 -14.56 -12.94 -9.11
C LEU A 56 -15.64 -12.75 -8.03
N LYS A 57 -16.90 -12.83 -8.41
CA LYS A 57 -18.03 -13.00 -7.49
C LYS A 57 -18.20 -14.49 -7.16
N PRO A 58 -17.71 -14.99 -6.02
CA PRO A 58 -17.60 -16.43 -5.79
C PRO A 58 -18.94 -17.15 -5.72
N GLN A 59 -20.01 -16.50 -5.27
CA GLN A 59 -21.34 -17.12 -5.18
C GLN A 59 -22.01 -17.30 -6.55
N SER A 60 -21.79 -16.35 -7.47
CA SER A 60 -22.45 -16.38 -8.79
C SER A 60 -21.55 -16.92 -9.90
N GLY A 61 -20.26 -17.09 -9.65
CA GLY A 61 -19.27 -17.48 -10.66
C GLY A 61 -19.12 -16.45 -11.80
N ARG A 62 -19.34 -15.15 -11.52
CA ARG A 62 -19.24 -14.11 -12.54
C ARG A 62 -18.11 -13.13 -12.23
N GLY A 63 -17.41 -12.68 -13.28
CA GLY A 63 -16.47 -11.57 -13.18
C GLY A 63 -17.18 -10.23 -13.01
N GLN A 64 -16.49 -9.28 -12.32
CA GLN A 64 -16.93 -7.88 -12.25
C GLN A 64 -15.76 -6.92 -12.36
N ASN A 65 -16.04 -5.70 -12.91
CA ASN A 65 -15.08 -4.61 -13.07
C ASN A 65 -15.45 -3.43 -12.18
N ASN A 66 -15.20 -3.57 -10.89
CA ASN A 66 -15.50 -2.56 -9.86
C ASN A 66 -14.30 -1.67 -9.50
N TRP A 67 -13.10 -2.02 -9.97
CA TRP A 67 -11.86 -1.27 -9.80
C TRP A 67 -11.37 -0.60 -11.10
N GLY A 68 -12.24 -0.40 -12.06
CA GLY A 68 -11.91 0.24 -13.34
C GLY A 68 -11.77 -0.71 -14.51
N GLY A 69 -11.74 -2.02 -14.31
CA GLY A 69 -11.55 -3.03 -15.35
C GLY A 69 -10.09 -3.21 -15.75
N MET A 70 -9.21 -3.24 -14.77
CA MET A 70 -7.75 -3.37 -14.94
C MET A 70 -7.22 -4.78 -14.67
N GLY A 71 -8.10 -5.73 -14.35
CA GLY A 71 -7.68 -7.05 -13.90
C GLY A 71 -6.98 -7.01 -12.54
N VAL A 72 -7.56 -6.30 -11.56
CA VAL A 72 -6.92 -6.04 -10.26
C VAL A 72 -6.49 -7.31 -9.56
N THR A 73 -7.28 -8.40 -9.61
CA THR A 73 -6.88 -9.70 -9.04
C THR A 73 -5.59 -10.23 -9.66
N LEU A 74 -5.39 -10.06 -10.98
CA LEU A 74 -4.14 -10.45 -11.65
C LEU A 74 -2.95 -9.64 -11.10
N LEU A 75 -3.10 -8.32 -11.05
CA LEU A 75 -2.03 -7.41 -10.66
C LEU A 75 -1.63 -7.59 -9.19
N ASP A 76 -2.63 -7.71 -8.32
CA ASP A 76 -2.45 -7.85 -6.86
C ASP A 76 -1.95 -9.25 -6.45
N SER A 77 -1.98 -10.23 -7.36
CA SER A 77 -1.50 -11.59 -7.10
C SER A 77 -0.07 -11.87 -7.58
N LEU A 78 0.53 -10.98 -8.37
CA LEU A 78 1.81 -11.26 -9.06
C LEU A 78 2.95 -11.64 -8.11
N ASP A 79 3.15 -10.89 -7.05
CA ASP A 79 4.20 -11.14 -6.06
C ASP A 79 3.93 -12.44 -5.28
N THR A 80 2.68 -12.68 -4.89
CA THR A 80 2.26 -13.92 -4.24
C THR A 80 2.53 -15.14 -5.11
N LEU A 81 2.16 -15.11 -6.39
CA LEU A 81 2.46 -16.19 -7.35
C LEU A 81 3.96 -16.44 -7.46
N TRP A 82 4.74 -15.34 -7.56
CA TRP A 82 6.20 -15.44 -7.62
C TRP A 82 6.80 -16.05 -6.36
N LEU A 83 6.46 -15.52 -5.18
CA LEU A 83 7.00 -15.97 -3.89
C LEU A 83 6.62 -17.41 -3.56
N MET A 84 5.42 -17.85 -3.96
CA MET A 84 4.98 -19.25 -3.80
C MET A 84 5.57 -20.20 -4.85
N GLY A 85 6.34 -19.70 -5.81
CA GLY A 85 6.91 -20.51 -6.89
C GLY A 85 5.88 -21.03 -7.90
N LEU A 86 4.73 -20.36 -8.04
CA LEU A 86 3.67 -20.61 -9.00
C LEU A 86 4.03 -19.93 -10.33
N ARG A 87 5.11 -20.41 -10.98
CA ARG A 87 5.72 -19.76 -12.13
C ARG A 87 4.86 -19.81 -13.39
N ALA A 88 4.17 -20.93 -13.63
CA ALA A 88 3.27 -21.05 -14.77
C ALA A 88 2.11 -20.05 -14.70
N GLU A 89 1.51 -19.90 -13.49
CA GLU A 89 0.43 -18.96 -13.23
C GLU A 89 0.93 -17.50 -13.33
N PHE A 90 2.16 -17.22 -12.87
CA PHE A 90 2.79 -15.92 -13.03
C PHE A 90 3.06 -15.58 -14.50
N ASP A 91 3.57 -16.52 -15.29
CA ASP A 91 3.87 -16.28 -16.70
C ASP A 91 2.57 -16.08 -17.50
N GLU A 92 1.52 -16.83 -17.22
CA GLU A 92 0.18 -16.65 -17.81
C GLU A 92 -0.42 -15.26 -17.48
N ALA A 93 -0.28 -14.80 -16.22
CA ALA A 93 -0.66 -13.45 -15.85
C ALA A 93 0.18 -12.39 -16.59
N THR A 94 1.48 -12.65 -16.78
CA THR A 94 2.36 -11.77 -17.55
C THR A 94 1.91 -11.62 -18.99
N GLU A 95 1.59 -12.72 -19.67
CA GLU A 95 1.09 -12.72 -21.07
C GLU A 95 -0.20 -11.90 -21.20
N TRP A 96 -1.11 -12.02 -20.24
CA TRP A 96 -2.32 -11.21 -20.21
C TRP A 96 -2.00 -9.71 -20.04
N ILE A 97 -1.08 -9.36 -19.16
CA ILE A 97 -0.65 -7.97 -18.90
C ILE A 97 -0.01 -7.36 -20.15
N GLU A 98 0.82 -8.12 -20.85
CA GLU A 98 1.46 -7.68 -22.10
C GLU A 98 0.45 -7.34 -23.17
N SER A 99 -0.53 -8.20 -23.36
CA SER A 99 -1.46 -8.16 -24.49
C SER A 99 -2.72 -7.33 -24.25
N HIS A 100 -3.19 -7.22 -23.00
CA HIS A 100 -4.51 -6.65 -22.70
C HIS A 100 -4.50 -5.44 -21.76
N LEU A 101 -3.51 -5.33 -20.84
CA LEU A 101 -3.55 -4.29 -19.82
C LEU A 101 -3.35 -2.90 -20.41
N ASN A 102 -4.35 -2.04 -20.21
CA ASN A 102 -4.34 -0.65 -20.64
C ASN A 102 -4.94 0.24 -19.54
N PHE A 103 -4.23 1.27 -19.14
CA PHE A 103 -4.69 2.22 -18.12
C PHE A 103 -5.33 3.49 -18.70
N ASN A 104 -5.40 3.63 -20.03
CA ASN A 104 -6.14 4.73 -20.65
C ASN A 104 -7.64 4.46 -20.64
N ILE A 105 -8.21 4.34 -19.45
CA ILE A 105 -9.61 4.02 -19.23
C ILE A 105 -10.37 5.22 -18.65
N GLY A 106 -11.53 5.54 -19.23
CA GLY A 106 -12.39 6.64 -18.80
C GLY A 106 -13.16 6.33 -17.51
N LYS A 107 -12.50 5.67 -16.54
CA LYS A 107 -13.07 5.30 -15.24
C LYS A 107 -12.39 6.06 -14.11
N THR A 108 -13.18 6.43 -13.13
CA THR A 108 -12.69 6.97 -11.87
C THR A 108 -12.36 5.83 -10.92
N VAL A 109 -11.14 5.88 -10.35
CA VAL A 109 -10.63 4.87 -9.42
C VAL A 109 -10.19 5.53 -8.12
N SER A 110 -10.12 4.74 -7.04
CA SER A 110 -9.46 5.17 -5.80
C SER A 110 -7.96 5.29 -6.04
N VAL A 111 -7.37 6.45 -5.71
CA VAL A 111 -5.93 6.68 -5.79
C VAL A 111 -5.19 5.74 -4.85
N PHE A 112 -5.66 5.61 -3.62
CA PHE A 112 -5.10 4.75 -2.58
C PHE A 112 -5.11 3.28 -3.02
N GLU A 113 -6.28 2.72 -3.30
CA GLU A 113 -6.43 1.30 -3.63
C GLU A 113 -5.66 0.92 -4.91
N THR A 114 -5.70 1.77 -5.92
CA THR A 114 -4.98 1.52 -7.18
C THR A 114 -3.46 1.61 -6.98
N THR A 115 -2.99 2.46 -6.07
CA THR A 115 -1.56 2.55 -5.73
C THR A 115 -1.09 1.29 -5.02
N ILE A 116 -1.73 0.87 -3.94
CA ILE A 116 -1.26 -0.28 -3.15
C ILE A 116 -1.40 -1.60 -3.88
N ARG A 117 -2.48 -1.80 -4.66
CA ARG A 117 -2.75 -3.06 -5.37
C ARG A 117 -2.08 -3.11 -6.72
N SER A 118 -2.50 -2.23 -7.65
CA SER A 118 -2.06 -2.32 -9.05
C SER A 118 -0.64 -1.78 -9.23
N LEU A 119 -0.32 -0.59 -8.71
CA LEU A 119 1.02 -0.04 -8.83
C LEU A 119 2.03 -0.83 -7.99
N GLY A 120 1.69 -1.14 -6.75
CA GLY A 120 2.52 -1.96 -5.85
C GLY A 120 2.79 -3.34 -6.43
N GLY A 121 1.76 -4.04 -6.93
CA GLY A 121 1.90 -5.35 -7.57
C GLY A 121 2.82 -5.33 -8.79
N LEU A 122 2.69 -4.32 -9.66
CA LEU A 122 3.57 -4.15 -10.83
C LEU A 122 5.02 -3.87 -10.43
N LEU A 123 5.24 -2.98 -9.46
CA LEU A 123 6.59 -2.63 -8.98
C LEU A 123 7.27 -3.83 -8.32
N THR A 124 6.55 -4.58 -7.50
CA THR A 124 7.06 -5.78 -6.85
C THR A 124 7.33 -6.90 -7.87
N ALA A 125 6.44 -7.08 -8.85
CA ALA A 125 6.66 -8.05 -9.94
C ALA A 125 7.91 -7.70 -10.76
N TYR A 126 8.18 -6.41 -11.02
CA TYR A 126 9.40 -5.96 -11.65
C TYR A 126 10.64 -6.29 -10.81
N ASP A 127 10.62 -5.93 -9.53
CA ASP A 127 11.76 -6.16 -8.62
C ASP A 127 12.10 -7.66 -8.46
N LEU A 128 11.09 -8.50 -8.36
CA LEU A 128 11.25 -9.94 -8.20
C LEU A 128 11.67 -10.67 -9.48
N SER A 129 11.12 -10.27 -10.65
CA SER A 129 11.29 -10.99 -11.92
C SER A 129 12.31 -10.38 -12.87
N GLY A 130 12.60 -9.08 -12.73
CA GLY A 130 13.38 -8.30 -13.69
C GLY A 130 12.70 -8.05 -15.04
N LYS A 131 11.44 -8.48 -15.23
CA LYS A 131 10.71 -8.31 -16.49
C LYS A 131 10.31 -6.84 -16.68
N LYS A 132 10.87 -6.20 -17.71
CA LYS A 132 10.69 -4.76 -18.01
C LYS A 132 9.23 -4.35 -18.25
N ILE A 133 8.40 -5.25 -18.73
CA ILE A 133 6.97 -4.96 -18.98
C ILE A 133 6.25 -4.43 -17.73
N PHE A 134 6.57 -4.97 -16.55
CA PHE A 134 5.98 -4.52 -15.30
C PHE A 134 6.39 -3.10 -14.96
N LEU A 135 7.66 -2.74 -15.19
CA LEU A 135 8.14 -1.36 -15.00
C LEU A 135 7.46 -0.39 -15.98
N ASP A 136 7.33 -0.76 -17.26
CA ASP A 136 6.69 0.08 -18.27
C ASP A 136 5.21 0.35 -17.91
N LYS A 137 4.50 -0.67 -17.47
CA LYS A 137 3.11 -0.54 -16.99
C LYS A 137 3.02 0.26 -15.69
N ALA A 138 3.95 0.05 -14.75
CA ALA A 138 4.01 0.82 -13.50
C ALA A 138 4.26 2.32 -13.77
N ILE A 139 5.12 2.66 -14.72
CA ILE A 139 5.40 4.05 -15.11
C ILE A 139 4.14 4.70 -15.73
N ASP A 140 3.43 4.00 -16.62
CA ASP A 140 2.18 4.53 -17.20
C ASP A 140 1.12 4.77 -16.12
N LEU A 141 0.84 3.75 -15.28
CA LEU A 141 -0.13 3.89 -14.20
C LEU A 141 0.28 4.99 -13.21
N GLY A 142 1.54 4.98 -12.77
CA GLY A 142 2.06 5.96 -11.83
C GLY A 142 1.94 7.41 -12.34
N LYS A 143 2.22 7.67 -13.62
CA LYS A 143 2.02 9.00 -14.23
C LYS A 143 0.55 9.45 -14.19
N ARG A 144 -0.40 8.53 -14.38
CA ARG A 144 -1.83 8.82 -14.34
C ARG A 144 -2.30 9.12 -12.92
N LEU A 145 -1.89 8.30 -11.95
CA LEU A 145 -2.20 8.50 -10.53
C LEU A 145 -1.54 9.76 -9.95
N PHE A 146 -0.34 10.11 -10.43
CA PHE A 146 0.42 11.26 -9.93
C PHE A 146 -0.30 12.59 -10.11
N ARG A 147 -1.23 12.69 -11.06
CA ARG A 147 -2.09 13.86 -11.25
C ARG A 147 -3.02 14.12 -10.06
N ALA A 148 -3.25 13.15 -9.20
CA ALA A 148 -4.01 13.35 -7.96
C ALA A 148 -3.34 14.35 -7.00
N PHE A 149 -2.02 14.52 -7.09
CA PHE A 149 -1.24 15.47 -6.29
C PHE A 149 -1.30 16.93 -6.81
N ASP A 150 -1.99 17.18 -7.94
CA ASP A 150 -2.13 18.52 -8.53
C ASP A 150 -3.27 19.32 -7.85
N SER A 151 -3.20 19.40 -6.52
CA SER A 151 -4.05 20.22 -5.67
C SER A 151 -3.29 21.47 -5.19
N PRO A 152 -3.96 22.53 -4.76
CA PRO A 152 -3.31 23.76 -4.27
C PRO A 152 -2.35 23.53 -3.09
N SER A 153 -2.64 22.56 -2.21
CA SER A 153 -1.80 22.25 -1.05
C SER A 153 -0.79 21.13 -1.30
N GLY A 154 -0.87 20.42 -2.44
CA GLY A 154 -0.12 19.20 -2.71
C GLY A 154 -0.67 17.95 -1.99
N ILE A 155 -1.76 18.08 -1.21
CA ILE A 155 -2.47 16.92 -0.64
C ILE A 155 -3.27 16.25 -1.75
N PRO A 156 -3.05 14.96 -2.06
CA PRO A 156 -3.72 14.32 -3.17
C PRO A 156 -5.22 14.15 -2.91
N VAL A 157 -6.01 14.20 -3.98
CA VAL A 157 -7.42 13.82 -3.94
C VAL A 157 -7.55 12.30 -3.92
N GLY A 158 -8.64 11.79 -3.32
CA GLY A 158 -8.84 10.34 -3.12
C GLY A 158 -9.26 9.58 -4.37
N GLN A 159 -9.81 10.25 -5.39
CA GLN A 159 -10.31 9.63 -6.62
C GLN A 159 -9.81 10.34 -7.87
N ILE A 160 -9.50 9.57 -8.93
CA ILE A 160 -8.98 10.11 -10.19
C ILE A 160 -9.51 9.33 -11.38
N ASN A 161 -9.85 10.02 -12.46
CA ASN A 161 -10.12 9.41 -13.76
C ASN A 161 -8.79 9.15 -14.48
N LEU A 162 -8.48 7.91 -14.79
CA LEU A 162 -7.18 7.52 -15.33
C LEU A 162 -6.92 8.04 -16.75
N ALA A 163 -7.95 8.25 -17.56
CA ALA A 163 -7.78 8.80 -18.90
C ALA A 163 -7.60 10.32 -18.88
N THR A 164 -8.47 11.04 -18.14
CA THR A 164 -8.50 12.49 -18.17
C THR A 164 -7.64 13.16 -17.11
N GLY A 165 -7.37 12.45 -15.98
CA GLY A 165 -6.72 12.98 -14.79
C GLY A 165 -7.62 13.90 -13.98
N ALA A 166 -8.91 13.97 -14.25
CA ALA A 166 -9.86 14.70 -13.41
C ALA A 166 -9.98 13.98 -12.06
N GLY A 167 -9.67 14.70 -10.98
CA GLY A 167 -9.67 14.16 -9.63
C GLY A 167 -10.66 14.86 -8.71
N HIS A 168 -11.18 14.14 -7.72
CA HIS A 168 -12.07 14.66 -6.69
C HIS A 168 -12.04 13.80 -5.43
N ASN A 169 -12.63 14.30 -4.35
CA ASN A 169 -12.90 13.52 -3.15
C ASN A 169 -14.36 13.11 -3.08
N ALA A 170 -14.64 12.05 -2.35
CA ALA A 170 -16.00 11.56 -2.15
C ALA A 170 -16.86 12.60 -1.41
N ALA A 171 -18.14 12.72 -1.78
CA ALA A 171 -19.06 13.68 -1.16
C ALA A 171 -19.23 13.45 0.36
N TRP A 172 -19.19 12.19 0.81
CA TRP A 172 -19.35 11.84 2.23
C TRP A 172 -18.18 12.31 3.12
N THR A 173 -17.02 12.66 2.54
CA THR A 173 -15.88 13.26 3.26
C THR A 173 -15.93 14.79 3.27
N SER A 174 -17.04 15.40 2.83
CA SER A 174 -17.15 16.84 2.63
C SER A 174 -16.00 17.41 1.78
N SER A 175 -15.65 16.68 0.73
CA SER A 175 -14.55 16.99 -0.20
C SER A 175 -13.15 17.00 0.44
N SER A 176 -12.99 16.46 1.65
CA SER A 176 -11.70 16.28 2.29
C SER A 176 -11.04 14.97 1.85
N SER A 177 -9.73 14.96 1.82
CA SER A 177 -8.93 13.75 1.63
C SER A 177 -8.80 13.00 2.95
N ILE A 178 -8.73 11.67 2.88
CA ILE A 178 -8.64 10.79 4.05
C ILE A 178 -7.18 10.59 4.43
N LEU A 179 -6.84 10.73 5.72
CA LEU A 179 -5.47 10.65 6.23
C LEU A 179 -4.76 9.36 5.82
N ALA A 180 -5.38 8.19 6.06
CA ALA A 180 -4.81 6.90 5.66
C ALA A 180 -4.57 6.82 4.15
N GLU A 181 -5.51 7.29 3.31
CA GLU A 181 -5.38 7.23 1.85
C GLU A 181 -4.23 8.10 1.34
N ILE A 182 -4.10 9.35 1.83
CA ILE A 182 -3.02 10.25 1.39
C ILE A 182 -1.66 9.87 1.96
N GLY A 183 -1.64 9.18 3.08
CA GLY A 183 -0.44 8.73 3.79
C GLY A 183 0.04 7.34 3.40
N THR A 184 -0.65 6.67 2.48
CA THR A 184 -0.34 5.29 2.06
C THR A 184 -0.08 5.22 0.55
N LEU A 185 0.69 6.17 0.04
CA LEU A 185 1.10 6.27 -1.37
C LEU A 185 2.62 6.32 -1.50
N GLN A 186 3.32 6.63 -0.41
CA GLN A 186 4.70 7.07 -0.44
C GLN A 186 5.68 5.95 -0.72
N VAL A 187 5.45 4.75 -0.21
CA VAL A 187 6.34 3.60 -0.45
C VAL A 187 6.43 3.29 -1.93
N GLU A 188 5.29 3.24 -2.60
CA GLU A 188 5.17 2.95 -4.02
C GLU A 188 5.70 4.10 -4.90
N PHE A 189 5.30 5.34 -4.61
CA PHE A 189 5.74 6.49 -5.39
C PHE A 189 7.22 6.82 -5.21
N ARG A 190 7.79 6.59 -4.02
CA ARG A 190 9.24 6.76 -3.78
C ARG A 190 10.04 5.71 -4.54
N TYR A 191 9.60 4.45 -4.52
CA TYR A 191 10.24 3.38 -5.29
C TYR A 191 10.08 3.61 -6.81
N LEU A 192 8.89 3.97 -7.27
CA LEU A 192 8.66 4.33 -8.67
C LEU A 192 9.56 5.50 -9.12
N ALA A 193 9.77 6.51 -8.28
CA ALA A 193 10.66 7.62 -8.56
C ALA A 193 12.10 7.15 -8.83
N GLU A 194 12.59 6.23 -8.01
CA GLU A 194 13.92 5.63 -8.13
C GLU A 194 14.07 4.84 -9.44
N VAL A 195 13.18 3.87 -9.68
CA VAL A 195 13.30 2.97 -10.84
C VAL A 195 12.93 3.63 -12.17
N SER A 196 12.15 4.72 -12.16
CA SER A 196 11.78 5.48 -13.36
C SER A 196 12.69 6.68 -13.64
N GLY A 197 13.55 7.06 -12.70
CA GLY A 197 14.37 8.27 -12.79
C GLY A 197 13.58 9.57 -12.71
N ASN A 198 12.38 9.57 -12.09
CA ASN A 198 11.55 10.77 -11.94
C ASN A 198 11.49 11.26 -10.48
N PRO A 199 12.41 12.16 -10.07
CA PRO A 199 12.51 12.61 -8.68
C PRO A 199 11.29 13.43 -8.20
N GLN A 200 10.46 13.95 -9.11
CA GLN A 200 9.26 14.71 -8.71
C GLN A 200 8.25 13.82 -7.99
N MET A 201 8.17 12.53 -8.35
CA MET A 201 7.28 11.58 -7.68
C MET A 201 7.69 11.38 -6.22
N PHE A 202 8.99 11.28 -5.94
CA PHE A 202 9.52 11.25 -4.58
C PHE A 202 9.21 12.53 -3.81
N THR A 203 9.48 13.69 -4.43
CA THR A 203 9.34 14.99 -3.78
C THR A 203 7.89 15.27 -3.40
N LYS A 204 6.95 15.15 -4.36
CA LYS A 204 5.52 15.44 -4.11
C LYS A 204 4.90 14.43 -3.13
N SER A 205 5.18 13.13 -3.26
CA SER A 205 4.63 12.14 -2.32
C SER A 205 5.15 12.35 -0.90
N THR A 206 6.45 12.62 -0.72
CA THR A 206 7.04 12.93 0.59
C THR A 206 6.52 14.25 1.16
N GLN A 207 6.20 15.25 0.32
CA GLN A 207 5.66 16.52 0.76
C GLN A 207 4.32 16.39 1.50
N VAL A 208 3.51 15.38 1.20
CA VAL A 208 2.27 15.08 1.94
C VAL A 208 2.55 14.90 3.43
N PHE A 209 3.54 14.09 3.78
CA PHE A 209 3.94 13.90 5.19
C PHE A 209 4.40 15.22 5.84
N LYS A 210 5.17 16.03 5.12
CA LYS A 210 5.65 17.33 5.63
C LYS A 210 4.50 18.30 5.82
N THR A 211 3.55 18.37 4.89
CA THR A 211 2.36 19.23 4.99
C THR A 211 1.53 18.85 6.22
N VAL A 212 1.29 17.56 6.45
CA VAL A 212 0.56 17.10 7.64
C VAL A 212 1.36 17.35 8.92
N LYS A 213 2.67 17.04 8.94
CA LYS A 213 3.54 17.29 10.10
C LYS A 213 3.53 18.76 10.54
N ASN A 214 3.55 19.68 9.59
CA ASN A 214 3.60 21.11 9.84
C ASN A 214 2.23 21.73 10.20
N ASN A 215 1.19 20.92 10.29
CA ASN A 215 -0.14 21.38 10.64
C ASN A 215 -0.26 21.53 12.17
N ASN A 216 -0.55 22.76 12.63
CA ASN A 216 -0.62 23.10 14.07
C ASN A 216 -1.71 22.33 14.85
N ALA A 217 -2.63 21.65 14.17
CA ALA A 217 -3.67 20.84 14.82
C ALA A 217 -3.24 19.37 15.07
N MET A 218 -2.00 19.00 14.76
CA MET A 218 -1.43 17.74 15.25
C MET A 218 -1.13 17.86 16.76
N SER A 219 -1.65 16.92 17.54
CA SER A 219 -1.35 16.82 18.97
C SER A 219 -0.53 15.57 19.23
N ASP A 220 0.68 15.75 19.78
CA ASP A 220 1.57 14.66 20.21
C ASP A 220 1.80 13.56 19.16
N GLY A 221 1.87 13.95 17.89
CA GLY A 221 2.07 13.04 16.77
C GLY A 221 0.79 12.36 16.24
N LEU A 222 -0.38 12.71 16.81
CA LEU A 222 -1.67 12.22 16.30
C LEU A 222 -2.25 13.21 15.30
N ALA A 223 -2.65 12.66 14.16
CA ALA A 223 -3.24 13.42 13.06
C ALA A 223 -4.74 13.14 12.92
N PRO A 224 -5.58 14.18 12.80
CA PRO A 224 -6.98 14.02 12.44
C PRO A 224 -7.19 13.40 11.06
N ILE A 225 -8.29 12.66 10.90
CA ILE A 225 -8.53 11.79 9.74
C ILE A 225 -8.90 12.49 8.43
N TYR A 226 -9.24 13.78 8.43
CA TYR A 226 -9.62 14.51 7.23
C TYR A 226 -8.75 15.74 7.00
N VAL A 227 -8.20 15.86 5.78
CA VAL A 227 -7.32 16.94 5.36
C VAL A 227 -7.88 17.61 4.11
N SER A 228 -7.96 18.93 4.11
CA SER A 228 -8.41 19.69 2.93
C SER A 228 -7.33 19.70 1.84
N PRO A 229 -7.61 19.24 0.60
CA PRO A 229 -6.67 19.34 -0.51
C PRO A 229 -6.47 20.80 -0.97
N GLN A 230 -7.35 21.72 -0.59
CA GLN A 230 -7.22 23.15 -0.93
C GLN A 230 -6.21 23.86 -0.02
N SER A 231 -6.29 23.62 1.28
CA SER A 231 -5.49 24.35 2.27
C SER A 231 -4.41 23.53 2.97
N GLY A 232 -4.43 22.20 2.86
CA GLY A 232 -3.57 21.30 3.62
C GLY A 232 -3.91 21.22 5.12
N ARG A 233 -4.99 21.87 5.57
CA ARG A 233 -5.41 21.89 6.98
C ARG A 233 -6.38 20.77 7.29
N PHE A 234 -6.37 20.32 8.54
CA PHE A 234 -7.38 19.38 9.03
C PHE A 234 -8.77 20.04 9.05
N THR A 235 -9.79 19.26 8.67
CA THR A 235 -11.20 19.69 8.62
C THR A 235 -12.03 19.07 9.75
N THR A 236 -11.43 18.24 10.60
CA THR A 236 -12.04 17.58 11.76
C THR A 236 -11.00 17.46 12.87
N GLY A 237 -11.45 17.27 14.12
CA GLY A 237 -10.59 16.90 15.25
C GLY A 237 -10.55 15.40 15.55
N ARG A 238 -11.28 14.56 14.78
CA ARG A 238 -11.36 13.13 15.03
C ARG A 238 -10.04 12.43 14.68
N VAL A 239 -9.50 11.69 15.65
CA VAL A 239 -8.31 10.85 15.52
C VAL A 239 -8.68 9.39 15.70
N THR A 240 -8.04 8.48 14.96
CA THR A 240 -8.18 7.03 15.11
C THR A 240 -6.91 6.32 14.65
N PHE A 241 -6.63 5.14 15.23
CA PHE A 241 -5.64 4.17 14.75
C PHE A 241 -6.30 3.04 13.93
N GLY A 242 -7.62 3.01 13.84
CA GLY A 242 -8.36 2.13 12.95
C GLY A 242 -8.61 2.78 11.59
N ALA A 243 -9.65 2.33 10.90
CA ALA A 243 -10.02 2.80 9.57
C ALA A 243 -9.98 4.33 9.43
N LEU A 244 -9.52 4.82 8.29
CA LEU A 244 -9.28 6.21 7.91
C LEU A 244 -8.01 6.86 8.49
N GLY A 245 -7.34 6.24 9.49
CA GLY A 245 -6.10 6.77 10.08
C GLY A 245 -4.95 5.76 10.16
N ASP A 246 -5.24 4.47 10.14
CA ASP A 246 -4.37 3.32 10.40
C ASP A 246 -3.04 3.33 9.64
N SER A 247 -3.06 3.19 8.34
CA SER A 247 -1.88 3.04 7.49
C SER A 247 -1.05 4.33 7.33
N TRP A 248 -1.59 5.49 7.71
CA TRP A 248 -0.78 6.70 7.88
C TRP A 248 0.42 6.46 8.80
N TYR A 249 0.15 5.88 9.96
CA TYR A 249 1.17 5.61 10.98
C TYR A 249 2.15 4.52 10.54
N GLU A 250 1.65 3.51 9.85
CA GLU A 250 2.44 2.42 9.28
C GLU A 250 3.45 2.92 8.25
N TYR A 251 3.00 3.76 7.30
CA TYR A 251 3.85 4.23 6.20
C TYR A 251 4.94 5.19 6.63
N LEU A 252 4.76 5.93 7.72
CA LEU A 252 5.85 6.71 8.32
C LEU A 252 7.06 5.82 8.67
N LEU A 253 6.80 4.65 9.28
CA LEU A 253 7.85 3.69 9.61
C LEU A 253 8.42 3.02 8.36
N LYS A 254 7.57 2.57 7.44
CA LYS A 254 7.99 1.93 6.20
C LYS A 254 8.86 2.85 5.34
N CYS A 255 8.49 4.11 5.18
CA CYS A 255 9.28 5.10 4.45
C CYS A 255 10.61 5.41 5.12
N TRP A 256 10.68 5.45 6.47
CA TRP A 256 11.94 5.59 7.17
C TRP A 256 12.88 4.40 6.91
N ILE A 257 12.35 3.18 6.93
CA ILE A 257 13.13 1.96 6.62
C ILE A 257 13.57 1.98 5.15
N GLN A 258 12.67 2.29 4.21
CA GLN A 258 12.93 2.38 2.78
C GLN A 258 14.04 3.40 2.46
N GLY A 259 14.05 4.55 3.14
CA GLY A 259 15.08 5.59 3.04
C GLY A 259 16.40 5.25 3.75
N GLY A 260 16.66 3.97 4.06
CA GLY A 260 17.89 3.54 4.73
C GLY A 260 18.03 4.07 6.15
N LYS A 261 16.92 4.43 6.80
CA LYS A 261 16.85 4.97 8.16
C LYS A 261 17.56 6.32 8.34
N THR A 262 17.72 7.10 7.28
CA THR A 262 18.43 8.38 7.27
C THR A 262 17.54 9.58 7.51
N GLU A 263 16.22 9.44 7.38
CA GLU A 263 15.26 10.52 7.53
C GLU A 263 14.74 10.60 8.99
N ASP A 264 15.54 11.14 9.89
CA ASP A 264 15.22 11.19 11.34
C ASP A 264 13.88 11.83 11.67
N TRP A 265 13.41 12.78 10.86
CA TRP A 265 12.12 13.42 11.05
C TRP A 265 10.93 12.44 10.92
N LEU A 266 11.03 11.40 10.06
CA LEU A 266 10.04 10.32 9.98
C LEU A 266 10.06 9.46 11.25
N ARG A 267 11.28 9.10 11.70
CA ARG A 267 11.46 8.35 12.95
C ARG A 267 10.90 9.10 14.15
N GLU A 268 11.09 10.42 14.19
CA GLU A 268 10.56 11.27 15.25
C GLU A 268 9.02 11.24 15.26
N MET A 269 8.38 11.37 14.09
CA MET A 269 6.92 11.25 13.98
C MET A 269 6.41 9.90 14.51
N VAL A 270 7.09 8.78 14.17
CA VAL A 270 6.77 7.44 14.69
C VAL A 270 6.92 7.37 16.19
N ARG A 271 8.00 7.95 16.76
CA ARG A 271 8.23 7.93 18.22
C ARG A 271 7.18 8.72 18.99
N ASN A 272 6.72 9.83 18.45
CA ASN A 272 5.75 10.69 19.13
C ASN A 272 4.39 10.00 19.26
N TRP A 273 3.80 9.49 18.16
CA TRP A 273 2.51 8.80 18.26
C TRP A 273 2.59 7.49 19.09
N LYS A 274 3.73 6.76 19.02
CA LYS A 274 3.93 5.54 19.80
C LYS A 274 3.89 5.80 21.31
N LYS A 275 4.52 6.87 21.78
CA LYS A 275 4.49 7.24 23.21
C LYS A 275 3.07 7.45 23.71
N LEU A 276 2.26 8.18 22.94
CA LEU A 276 0.88 8.45 23.31
C LEU A 276 -0.01 7.21 23.21
N PHE A 277 0.18 6.38 22.19
CA PHE A 277 -0.55 5.12 22.05
C PHE A 277 -0.34 4.17 23.24
N VAL A 278 0.92 3.98 23.66
CA VAL A 278 1.25 3.17 24.84
C VAL A 278 0.64 3.78 26.10
N PHE A 279 0.69 5.11 26.26
CA PHE A 279 0.09 5.80 27.39
C PHE A 279 -1.44 5.64 27.44
N LEU A 280 -2.12 5.75 26.30
CA LEU A 280 -3.59 5.54 26.22
C LEU A 280 -3.97 4.09 26.52
N LEU A 281 -3.21 3.10 26.05
CA LEU A 281 -3.42 1.70 26.39
C LEU A 281 -3.27 1.46 27.90
N MET A 282 -2.25 2.04 28.54
CA MET A 282 -2.08 1.95 29.98
C MET A 282 -3.25 2.57 30.75
N LEU A 283 -3.76 3.72 30.31
CA LEU A 283 -4.93 4.34 30.95
C LEU A 283 -6.20 3.47 30.84
N GLN A 284 -6.41 2.81 29.71
CA GLN A 284 -7.56 1.89 29.53
C GLN A 284 -7.44 0.66 30.44
N THR A 285 -6.26 0.11 30.63
CA THR A 285 -6.04 -1.01 31.56
C THR A 285 -6.29 -0.62 32.98
N PHE A 286 -5.92 0.58 33.41
CA PHE A 286 -6.22 1.08 34.75
C PHE A 286 -7.71 1.35 35.00
N SER A 287 -8.46 1.76 33.96
CA SER A 287 -9.92 2.00 34.05
C SER A 287 -10.76 0.72 34.11
N LEU A 288 -10.21 -0.45 33.75
CA LEU A 288 -10.91 -1.74 33.83
C LEU A 288 -10.74 -2.43 35.20
N PHE A 289 -9.91 -1.88 36.09
CA PHE A 289 -9.66 -2.41 37.45
C PHE A 289 -10.24 -1.52 38.55
N HIS A 290 -11.02 -0.51 38.21
CA HIS A 290 -11.84 0.30 39.11
C HIS A 290 -13.31 0.30 38.66
#